data_04e3942affc660b8abc3ad29af273f37
#
_entry.id   04e3942affc660b8abc3ad29af273f37
#
_cell.length_a   1.000
_cell.length_b   1.000
_cell.length_c   1.000
_cell.angle_alpha   90.00
_cell.angle_beta   90.00
_cell.angle_gamma   90.00
#
_symmetry.space_group_name_H-M   'P 1'
#
loop_
_entity.id
_entity.type
_entity.pdbx_description
1 polymer ?
#
loop_
_entity_poly.entity_id
_entity_poly.type
_entity_poly.pdbx_seq_one_letter_code
_entity_poly.pdbx_strand_id
1 'polypeptide(L)'
;MKKILAMLLAMAMMLGCVAFAEAVNPDEIADSVTAADGKYELAFVTDVGQLKDKSFNQGTWNGVKLYGYQNNLTYKYYQPANGDQATDDDRYDAMKAACEGGAKVVVCAGFMQGTALAKAAAEFPEVNFVFIDGWTLGMKNVAGITFAEEQSGYLAGYAIVKEGFTKLGFSGGGGGTNPACIRYGYGFAQGANAAAKEMGVNVELKYSWQYGASFSASAELQTMISGWYETGTEIVFACGGSMFSSIVSAASANDACVVGVDVDQSFESETVVTSALKGLTNATAWAIGKHYNGEWDTIGDVAISLGANDDAVGLPTETWSLTAWTVEEYNALLAAIKDGSVVVDNTVLENDGVAKVEFSNLKVIYE
;
A
#
# COMPACT_ATOMS: atom_id res chain seq x y z
N MET A 1 -46.29 -1.75 37.00
CA MET A 1 -46.24 -1.07 35.69
C MET A 1 -45.43 0.23 35.71
N LYS A 2 -45.61 1.17 36.64
CA LYS A 2 -44.84 2.43 36.68
C LYS A 2 -43.32 2.28 36.93
N LYS A 3 -42.87 1.24 37.65
CA LYS A 3 -41.42 0.99 37.91
C LYS A 3 -40.71 0.34 36.72
N ILE A 4 -41.40 -0.41 35.88
CA ILE A 4 -40.85 -1.05 34.68
C ILE A 4 -40.70 -0.01 33.56
N LEU A 5 -41.64 0.96 33.50
CA LEU A 5 -41.55 2.06 32.52
C LEU A 5 -40.40 3.02 32.85
N ALA A 6 -40.07 3.23 34.12
CA ALA A 6 -38.92 4.06 34.52
C ALA A 6 -37.57 3.39 34.23
N MET A 7 -37.47 2.05 34.31
CA MET A 7 -36.26 1.30 33.93
C MET A 7 -36.03 1.29 32.41
N LEU A 8 -37.10 1.17 31.62
CA LEU A 8 -36.99 1.25 30.15
C LEU A 8 -36.64 2.66 29.66
N LEU A 9 -37.10 3.72 30.35
CA LEU A 9 -36.72 5.09 30.03
C LEU A 9 -35.26 5.41 30.41
N ALA A 10 -34.75 4.85 31.52
CA ALA A 10 -33.35 5.00 31.93
C ALA A 10 -32.38 4.24 31.02
N MET A 11 -32.78 3.10 30.44
CA MET A 11 -32.01 2.34 29.48
C MET A 11 -31.96 3.03 28.07
N ALA A 12 -33.05 3.76 27.72
CA ALA A 12 -33.11 4.52 26.48
C ALA A 12 -32.27 5.83 26.55
N MET A 13 -31.96 6.35 27.73
CA MET A 13 -31.11 7.53 27.90
C MET A 13 -29.61 7.21 28.00
N MET A 14 -29.21 5.95 28.11
CA MET A 14 -27.80 5.54 28.04
C MET A 14 -27.36 5.13 26.62
N LEU A 15 -28.27 5.12 25.64
CA LEU A 15 -27.92 4.89 24.22
C LEU A 15 -27.72 6.21 23.42
N GLY A 16 -27.67 7.35 24.07
CA GLY A 16 -27.60 8.63 23.42
C GLY A 16 -26.33 9.40 23.79
N CYS A 17 -25.16 8.95 23.43
CA CYS A 17 -23.94 9.72 23.17
C CYS A 17 -22.78 8.77 22.86
N VAL A 18 -22.95 7.90 21.87
CA VAL A 18 -21.79 7.56 21.07
C VAL A 18 -21.62 8.78 20.15
N ALA A 19 -20.88 9.78 20.62
CA ALA A 19 -20.28 10.72 19.70
C ALA A 19 -19.46 9.85 18.72
N PHE A 20 -19.89 9.80 17.47
CA PHE A 20 -19.00 9.38 16.39
C PHE A 20 -17.85 10.38 16.46
N ALA A 21 -16.73 10.01 17.08
CA ALA A 21 -15.51 10.75 16.90
C ALA A 21 -15.32 10.79 15.37
N GLU A 22 -15.31 11.99 14.81
CA GLU A 22 -14.95 12.18 13.40
C GLU A 22 -13.69 11.39 13.16
N ALA A 23 -13.68 10.58 12.10
CA ALA A 23 -12.51 9.80 11.74
C ALA A 23 -11.36 10.79 11.50
N VAL A 24 -10.35 10.74 12.37
CA VAL A 24 -9.21 11.65 12.28
C VAL A 24 -8.46 11.34 10.99
N ASN A 25 -8.33 12.35 10.13
CA ASN A 25 -7.50 12.23 8.92
C ASN A 25 -6.02 12.19 9.33
N PRO A 26 -5.30 11.07 9.10
CA PRO A 26 -3.90 10.95 9.49
C PRO A 26 -2.98 12.00 8.83
N ASP A 27 -3.36 12.54 7.68
CA ASP A 27 -2.57 13.57 6.99
C ASP A 27 -2.58 14.92 7.73
N GLU A 28 -3.60 15.17 8.56
CA GLU A 28 -3.72 16.37 9.38
C GLU A 28 -3.02 16.24 10.75
N ILE A 29 -2.59 15.03 11.11
CA ILE A 29 -1.83 14.80 12.35
C ILE A 29 -0.41 15.32 12.16
N ALA A 30 0.13 16.00 13.19
CA ALA A 30 1.49 16.53 13.18
C ALA A 30 2.54 15.46 12.82
N ASP A 31 3.54 15.82 12.01
CA ASP A 31 4.59 14.87 11.56
C ASP A 31 5.62 14.53 12.66
N SER A 32 5.57 15.15 13.82
CA SER A 32 6.45 14.81 14.95
C SER A 32 5.84 15.29 16.26
N VAL A 33 5.87 14.43 17.26
CA VAL A 33 5.52 14.75 18.65
C VAL A 33 6.59 14.13 19.54
N THR A 34 7.32 14.97 20.27
CA THR A 34 8.39 14.52 21.16
C THR A 34 8.13 14.97 22.59
N ALA A 35 8.68 14.26 23.58
CA ALA A 35 8.67 14.66 24.97
C ALA A 35 9.57 15.91 25.19
N ALA A 36 9.49 16.53 26.35
CA ALA A 36 10.27 17.73 26.68
C ALA A 36 11.80 17.53 26.63
N ASP A 37 12.25 16.30 26.83
CA ASP A 37 13.66 15.89 26.72
C ASP A 37 14.06 15.48 25.28
N GLY A 38 13.14 15.64 24.31
CA GLY A 38 13.34 15.30 22.91
C GLY A 38 13.18 13.81 22.58
N LYS A 39 12.83 12.95 23.54
CA LYS A 39 12.60 11.52 23.32
C LYS A 39 11.22 11.24 22.73
N TYR A 40 11.07 10.05 22.19
CA TYR A 40 9.82 9.55 21.58
C TYR A 40 9.75 8.03 21.70
N GLU A 41 8.54 7.51 21.61
CA GLU A 41 8.23 6.09 21.85
C GLU A 41 8.09 5.30 20.56
N LEU A 42 7.66 5.96 19.48
CA LEU A 42 7.51 5.35 18.16
C LEU A 42 8.43 6.02 17.16
N ALA A 43 9.03 5.23 16.28
CA ALA A 43 9.79 5.77 15.17
C ALA A 43 9.38 5.12 13.85
N PHE A 44 9.57 5.86 12.77
CA PHE A 44 9.43 5.38 11.41
C PHE A 44 10.72 5.63 10.63
N VAL A 45 11.15 4.67 9.83
CA VAL A 45 12.29 4.82 8.93
C VAL A 45 11.84 4.52 7.51
N THR A 46 11.95 5.52 6.61
CA THR A 46 11.66 5.35 5.19
C THR A 46 12.70 4.45 4.50
N ASP A 47 12.34 3.83 3.38
CA ASP A 47 13.30 3.08 2.56
C ASP A 47 14.02 3.99 1.54
N VAL A 48 13.38 4.20 0.41
CA VAL A 48 13.82 5.10 -0.66
C VAL A 48 12.74 6.17 -0.91
N GLY A 49 13.14 7.27 -1.55
CA GLY A 49 12.20 8.33 -1.88
C GLY A 49 11.80 9.20 -0.68
N GLN A 50 10.64 9.81 -0.80
CA GLN A 50 10.17 10.83 0.13
C GLN A 50 9.18 10.26 1.13
N LEU A 51 9.16 10.84 2.34
CA LEU A 51 8.17 10.52 3.37
C LEU A 51 6.72 10.73 2.88
N LYS A 52 6.50 11.85 2.17
CA LYS A 52 5.17 12.22 1.62
C LYS A 52 5.12 11.87 0.13
N ASP A 53 5.25 10.59 -0.16
CA ASP A 53 5.22 10.02 -1.51
C ASP A 53 3.80 9.79 -2.04
N LYS A 54 2.79 10.10 -1.21
CA LYS A 54 1.35 9.90 -1.50
C LYS A 54 1.00 8.42 -1.79
N SER A 55 1.77 7.50 -1.23
CA SER A 55 1.71 6.07 -1.46
C SER A 55 2.26 5.31 -0.24
N PHE A 56 3.29 4.50 -0.44
CA PHE A 56 3.83 3.52 0.49
C PHE A 56 4.40 4.10 1.79
N ASN A 57 5.34 5.06 1.70
CA ASN A 57 5.93 5.66 2.89
C ASN A 57 4.91 6.49 3.67
N GLN A 58 4.12 7.32 2.97
CA GLN A 58 3.10 8.15 3.61
C GLN A 58 2.02 7.29 4.27
N GLY A 59 1.52 6.25 3.59
CA GLY A 59 0.51 5.34 4.15
C GLY A 59 1.01 4.61 5.40
N THR A 60 2.26 4.15 5.40
CA THR A 60 2.89 3.51 6.57
C THR A 60 3.09 4.50 7.71
N TRP A 61 3.63 5.69 7.41
CA TRP A 61 3.81 6.77 8.39
C TRP A 61 2.48 7.21 9.02
N ASN A 62 1.43 7.27 8.24
CA ASN A 62 0.09 7.59 8.74
C ASN A 62 -0.39 6.59 9.79
N GLY A 63 -0.03 5.32 9.68
CA GLY A 63 -0.30 4.31 10.71
C GLY A 63 0.42 4.59 12.03
N VAL A 64 1.68 5.02 11.98
CA VAL A 64 2.45 5.41 13.18
C VAL A 64 1.84 6.66 13.83
N LYS A 65 1.54 7.69 13.03
CA LYS A 65 0.93 8.94 13.53
C LYS A 65 -0.44 8.68 14.15
N LEU A 66 -1.28 7.89 13.45
CA LEU A 66 -2.64 7.59 13.91
C LEU A 66 -2.61 6.86 15.26
N TYR A 67 -1.78 5.80 15.37
CA TYR A 67 -1.66 5.07 16.63
C TYR A 67 -1.10 5.96 17.75
N GLY A 68 -0.05 6.74 17.47
CA GLY A 68 0.55 7.67 18.41
C GLY A 68 -0.46 8.72 18.91
N TYR A 69 -1.21 9.33 17.99
CA TYR A 69 -2.25 10.30 18.31
C TYR A 69 -3.36 9.73 19.18
N GLN A 70 -3.90 8.57 18.80
CA GLN A 70 -4.99 7.91 19.51
C GLN A 70 -4.62 7.46 20.93
N ASN A 71 -3.33 7.17 21.15
CA ASN A 71 -2.82 6.64 22.42
C ASN A 71 -1.97 7.65 23.19
N ASN A 72 -1.91 8.92 22.75
CA ASN A 72 -1.09 9.99 23.36
C ASN A 72 0.39 9.62 23.49
N LEU A 73 0.94 8.90 22.50
CA LEU A 73 2.35 8.53 22.43
C LEU A 73 3.12 9.56 21.60
N THR A 74 4.39 9.65 21.87
CA THR A 74 5.34 10.48 21.12
C THR A 74 5.93 9.71 19.96
N TYR A 75 6.20 10.40 18.82
CA TYR A 75 6.69 9.75 17.61
C TYR A 75 7.54 10.69 16.74
N LYS A 76 8.43 10.10 15.95
CA LYS A 76 9.30 10.79 15.02
C LYS A 76 9.63 9.90 13.82
N TYR A 77 9.93 10.52 12.67
CA TYR A 77 10.41 9.78 11.49
C TYR A 77 11.88 10.07 11.18
N TYR A 78 12.48 9.18 10.43
CA TYR A 78 13.83 9.26 9.89
C TYR A 78 13.83 8.93 8.42
N GLN A 79 14.64 9.65 7.66
CA GLN A 79 14.98 9.32 6.29
C GLN A 79 16.46 8.97 6.25
N PRO A 80 16.86 7.83 5.70
CA PRO A 80 18.26 7.50 5.50
C PRO A 80 19.00 8.60 4.72
N ALA A 81 20.26 8.82 5.05
CA ALA A 81 21.09 9.70 4.24
C ALA A 81 21.13 9.20 2.78
N ASN A 82 21.41 10.09 1.85
CA ASN A 82 21.52 9.82 0.41
C ASN A 82 20.23 9.40 -0.31
N GLY A 83 19.06 9.39 0.35
CA GLY A 83 17.74 9.16 -0.27
C GLY A 83 17.69 7.89 -1.12
N ASP A 84 17.39 8.02 -2.42
CA ASP A 84 17.31 6.90 -3.38
C ASP A 84 18.63 6.14 -3.56
N GLN A 85 19.76 6.74 -3.17
CA GLN A 85 21.10 6.15 -3.21
C GLN A 85 21.56 5.66 -1.83
N ALA A 86 20.65 5.58 -0.85
CA ALA A 86 20.97 5.13 0.50
C ALA A 86 21.59 3.73 0.46
N THR A 87 22.66 3.56 1.22
CA THR A 87 23.31 2.27 1.47
C THR A 87 22.65 1.54 2.65
N ASP A 88 22.99 0.29 2.87
CA ASP A 88 22.58 -0.43 4.06
C ASP A 88 23.10 0.23 5.36
N ASP A 89 24.28 0.85 5.31
CA ASP A 89 24.83 1.60 6.46
C ASP A 89 24.02 2.89 6.70
N ASP A 90 23.62 3.63 5.68
CA ASP A 90 22.75 4.81 5.83
C ASP A 90 21.39 4.45 6.47
N ARG A 91 20.79 3.32 6.05
CA ARG A 91 19.54 2.80 6.64
C ARG A 91 19.75 2.36 8.09
N TYR A 92 20.83 1.64 8.35
CA TYR A 92 21.18 1.24 9.71
C TYR A 92 21.39 2.44 10.63
N ASP A 93 22.11 3.47 10.19
CA ASP A 93 22.35 4.67 11.00
C ASP A 93 21.04 5.41 11.33
N ALA A 94 20.07 5.44 10.41
CA ALA A 94 18.75 5.98 10.67
C ALA A 94 17.98 5.15 11.71
N MET A 95 18.02 3.81 11.63
CA MET A 95 17.40 2.91 12.61
C MET A 95 18.07 3.03 13.99
N LYS A 96 19.41 3.09 14.02
CA LYS A 96 20.18 3.29 15.24
C LYS A 96 19.81 4.61 15.92
N ALA A 97 19.76 5.70 15.16
CA ALA A 97 19.34 7.00 15.69
C ALA A 97 17.91 6.97 16.25
N ALA A 98 17.01 6.20 15.64
CA ALA A 98 15.66 5.99 16.15
C ALA A 98 15.65 5.26 17.51
N CYS A 99 16.44 4.18 17.65
CA CYS A 99 16.56 3.42 18.89
C CYS A 99 17.21 4.25 20.02
N GLU A 100 18.33 4.91 19.73
CA GLU A 100 19.03 5.78 20.68
C GLU A 100 18.19 6.98 21.12
N GLY A 101 17.27 7.44 20.24
CA GLY A 101 16.29 8.48 20.52
C GLY A 101 15.18 8.06 21.48
N GLY A 102 15.08 6.78 21.83
CA GLY A 102 14.18 6.25 22.85
C GLY A 102 12.99 5.46 22.29
N ALA A 103 12.95 5.18 20.98
CA ALA A 103 11.87 4.39 20.38
C ALA A 103 11.78 3.00 21.02
N LYS A 104 10.55 2.60 21.35
CA LYS A 104 10.22 1.24 21.80
C LYS A 104 9.78 0.37 20.62
N VAL A 105 9.17 1.01 19.62
CA VAL A 105 8.80 0.39 18.35
C VAL A 105 9.35 1.23 17.21
N VAL A 106 10.06 0.59 16.29
CA VAL A 106 10.57 1.19 15.05
C VAL A 106 9.87 0.51 13.88
N VAL A 107 9.15 1.28 13.06
CA VAL A 107 8.54 0.81 11.83
C VAL A 107 9.49 1.08 10.68
N CYS A 108 9.86 0.05 9.95
CA CYS A 108 10.75 0.10 8.80
C CYS A 108 9.97 -0.28 7.54
N ALA A 109 9.89 0.66 6.60
CA ALA A 109 9.16 0.46 5.35
C ALA A 109 10.08 -0.04 4.24
N GLY A 110 9.65 -1.08 3.53
CA GLY A 110 10.27 -1.53 2.29
C GLY A 110 11.34 -2.62 2.43
N PHE A 111 11.32 -3.52 1.47
CA PHE A 111 12.16 -4.73 1.45
C PHE A 111 13.68 -4.44 1.49
N MET A 112 14.10 -3.26 1.02
CA MET A 112 15.51 -2.85 1.01
C MET A 112 16.07 -2.61 2.42
N GLN A 113 15.21 -2.51 3.44
CA GLN A 113 15.62 -2.34 4.85
C GLN A 113 16.22 -3.60 5.47
N GLY A 114 16.01 -4.79 4.86
CA GLY A 114 16.26 -6.10 5.48
C GLY A 114 17.65 -6.28 6.11
N THR A 115 18.73 -5.96 5.39
CA THR A 115 20.12 -6.09 5.88
C THR A 115 20.38 -5.15 7.06
N ALA A 116 20.00 -3.88 6.93
CA ALA A 116 20.17 -2.86 7.95
C ALA A 116 19.36 -3.18 9.21
N LEU A 117 18.11 -3.64 9.00
CA LEU A 117 17.19 -4.00 10.08
C LEU A 117 17.70 -5.21 10.88
N ALA A 118 18.25 -6.22 10.21
CA ALA A 118 18.86 -7.38 10.88
C ALA A 118 20.00 -6.94 11.83
N LYS A 119 20.83 -5.99 11.38
CA LYS A 119 21.90 -5.42 12.19
C LYS A 119 21.36 -4.61 13.37
N ALA A 120 20.38 -3.72 13.13
CA ALA A 120 19.77 -2.91 14.17
C ALA A 120 19.01 -3.75 15.21
N ALA A 121 18.22 -4.73 14.78
CA ALA A 121 17.47 -5.60 15.68
C ALA A 121 18.37 -6.48 16.58
N ALA A 122 19.55 -6.86 16.09
CA ALA A 122 20.55 -7.57 16.91
C ALA A 122 21.23 -6.67 17.95
N GLU A 123 21.46 -5.39 17.62
CA GLU A 123 22.10 -4.42 18.51
C GLU A 123 21.12 -3.89 19.58
N PHE A 124 19.82 -3.77 19.25
CA PHE A 124 18.76 -3.24 20.11
C PHE A 124 17.68 -4.31 20.40
N PRO A 125 18.00 -5.39 21.13
CA PRO A 125 17.07 -6.50 21.36
C PRO A 125 15.81 -6.14 22.18
N GLU A 126 15.84 -5.00 22.89
CA GLU A 126 14.71 -4.47 23.66
C GLU A 126 13.74 -3.63 22.82
N VAL A 127 14.11 -3.27 21.58
CA VAL A 127 13.28 -2.51 20.64
C VAL A 127 12.58 -3.49 19.70
N ASN A 128 11.28 -3.30 19.50
CA ASN A 128 10.52 -4.08 18.53
C ASN A 128 10.52 -3.38 17.17
N PHE A 129 10.67 -4.17 16.12
CA PHE A 129 10.72 -3.68 14.74
C PHE A 129 9.54 -4.23 13.92
N VAL A 130 8.77 -3.35 13.31
CA VAL A 130 7.74 -3.70 12.32
C VAL A 130 8.33 -3.52 10.93
N PHE A 131 8.45 -4.61 10.18
CA PHE A 131 9.06 -4.63 8.86
C PHE A 131 7.97 -4.75 7.78
N ILE A 132 7.54 -3.61 7.23
CA ILE A 132 6.51 -3.53 6.19
C ILE A 132 7.14 -3.90 4.84
N ASP A 133 6.46 -4.75 4.05
CA ASP A 133 6.96 -5.45 2.86
C ASP A 133 8.22 -6.27 3.16
N GLY A 134 8.25 -6.81 4.36
CA GLY A 134 9.37 -7.56 4.88
C GLY A 134 9.04 -9.02 5.20
N TRP A 135 10.04 -9.72 5.66
CA TRP A 135 9.98 -11.14 6.04
C TRP A 135 10.52 -11.34 7.44
N THR A 136 10.44 -12.56 7.95
CA THR A 136 11.07 -12.89 9.22
C THR A 136 12.59 -12.89 9.07
N LEU A 137 13.29 -12.34 10.06
CA LEU A 137 14.74 -12.34 10.10
C LEU A 137 15.30 -13.38 11.09
N GLY A 138 14.44 -14.28 11.62
CA GLY A 138 14.80 -15.20 12.68
C GLY A 138 14.98 -14.50 14.04
N MET A 139 14.36 -13.34 14.23
CA MET A 139 14.51 -12.48 15.39
C MET A 139 13.16 -12.19 16.04
N LYS A 140 13.04 -12.52 17.35
CA LYS A 140 11.78 -12.35 18.09
C LYS A 140 11.30 -10.91 18.21
N ASN A 141 12.19 -9.94 18.08
CA ASN A 141 11.87 -8.53 18.09
C ASN A 141 11.58 -7.94 16.69
N VAL A 142 11.41 -8.77 15.66
CA VAL A 142 11.06 -8.35 14.30
C VAL A 142 9.77 -9.02 13.87
N ALA A 143 8.78 -8.24 13.44
CA ALA A 143 7.55 -8.71 12.80
C ALA A 143 7.57 -8.34 11.32
N GLY A 144 7.56 -9.33 10.42
CA GLY A 144 7.49 -9.13 8.97
C GLY A 144 6.05 -9.10 8.50
N ILE A 145 5.65 -8.04 7.80
CA ILE A 145 4.28 -7.87 7.26
C ILE A 145 4.36 -7.68 5.75
N THR A 146 3.69 -8.55 5.01
CA THR A 146 3.47 -8.45 3.57
C THR A 146 1.98 -8.38 3.27
N PHE A 147 1.63 -8.14 2.03
CA PHE A 147 0.24 -8.06 1.60
C PHE A 147 0.00 -8.96 0.39
N ALA A 148 -1.26 -9.29 0.14
CA ALA A 148 -1.71 -10.00 -1.05
C ALA A 148 -1.96 -8.99 -2.18
N GLU A 149 -0.90 -8.31 -2.65
CA GLU A 149 -1.00 -7.25 -3.65
C GLU A 149 -1.59 -7.77 -4.98
N GLU A 150 -1.41 -9.05 -5.28
CA GLU A 150 -2.03 -9.70 -6.45
C GLU A 150 -3.56 -9.59 -6.42
N GLN A 151 -4.18 -9.64 -5.23
CA GLN A 151 -5.63 -9.52 -5.09
C GLN A 151 -6.09 -8.10 -5.41
N SER A 152 -5.38 -7.08 -4.92
CA SER A 152 -5.68 -5.68 -5.20
C SER A 152 -5.42 -5.34 -6.67
N GLY A 153 -4.31 -5.81 -7.22
CA GLY A 153 -4.00 -5.70 -8.64
C GLY A 153 -5.09 -6.36 -9.51
N TYR A 154 -5.54 -7.56 -9.14
CA TYR A 154 -6.61 -8.28 -9.83
C TYR A 154 -7.91 -7.47 -9.86
N LEU A 155 -8.34 -6.95 -8.71
CA LEU A 155 -9.54 -6.13 -8.60
C LEU A 155 -9.45 -4.88 -9.49
N ALA A 156 -8.30 -4.19 -9.49
CA ALA A 156 -8.08 -3.02 -10.33
C ALA A 156 -8.09 -3.35 -11.83
N GLY A 157 -7.37 -4.40 -12.25
CA GLY A 157 -7.36 -4.83 -13.65
C GLY A 157 -8.72 -5.29 -14.16
N TYR A 158 -9.47 -6.00 -13.32
CA TYR A 158 -10.85 -6.40 -13.62
C TYR A 158 -11.76 -5.18 -13.77
N ALA A 159 -11.69 -4.25 -12.81
CA ALA A 159 -12.53 -3.04 -12.76
C ALA A 159 -12.40 -2.19 -14.03
N ILE A 160 -11.17 -1.88 -14.45
CA ILE A 160 -10.94 -0.98 -15.60
C ILE A 160 -11.36 -1.62 -16.93
N VAL A 161 -11.24 -2.95 -17.08
CA VAL A 161 -11.77 -3.65 -18.28
C VAL A 161 -13.29 -3.68 -18.26
N LYS A 162 -13.93 -3.88 -17.10
CA LYS A 162 -15.39 -3.76 -16.94
C LYS A 162 -15.90 -2.37 -17.27
N GLU A 163 -15.10 -1.32 -16.97
CA GLU A 163 -15.42 0.06 -17.36
C GLU A 163 -15.27 0.33 -18.87
N GLY A 164 -14.63 -0.59 -19.60
CA GLY A 164 -14.53 -0.54 -21.06
C GLY A 164 -13.13 -0.26 -21.61
N PHE A 165 -12.11 -0.08 -20.77
CA PHE A 165 -10.73 0.10 -21.22
C PHE A 165 -10.18 -1.21 -21.82
N THR A 166 -9.54 -1.10 -22.98
CA THR A 166 -8.97 -2.25 -23.71
C THR A 166 -7.49 -2.11 -24.04
N LYS A 167 -6.94 -0.91 -23.90
CA LYS A 167 -5.51 -0.61 -24.11
C LYS A 167 -4.91 -0.08 -22.83
N LEU A 168 -4.29 -0.97 -22.09
CA LEU A 168 -3.80 -0.76 -20.74
C LEU A 168 -2.29 -0.55 -20.72
N GLY A 169 -1.81 0.09 -19.65
CA GLY A 169 -0.40 0.15 -19.30
C GLY A 169 -0.19 -0.26 -17.85
N PHE A 170 0.96 -0.83 -17.55
CA PHE A 170 1.50 -1.04 -16.21
C PHE A 170 2.93 -0.51 -16.18
N SER A 171 3.21 0.40 -15.26
CA SER A 171 4.56 0.90 -15.00
C SER A 171 4.89 0.67 -13.54
N GLY A 172 5.87 -0.20 -13.27
CA GLY A 172 6.18 -0.68 -11.94
C GLY A 172 7.50 -0.17 -11.37
N GLY A 173 7.53 0.03 -10.05
CA GLY A 173 8.69 0.35 -9.26
C GLY A 173 9.59 -0.86 -8.97
N GLY A 174 10.83 -0.61 -8.47
CA GLY A 174 11.76 -1.65 -8.05
C GLY A 174 12.42 -2.43 -9.18
N GLY A 175 12.35 -1.95 -10.43
CA GLY A 175 13.11 -2.49 -11.56
C GLY A 175 12.81 -3.95 -11.92
N GLY A 176 11.62 -4.45 -11.60
CA GLY A 176 11.20 -5.83 -11.93
C GLY A 176 11.67 -6.91 -10.97
N THR A 177 12.19 -6.53 -9.80
CA THR A 177 12.65 -7.46 -8.75
C THR A 177 11.95 -7.27 -7.40
N ASN A 178 11.14 -6.21 -7.24
CA ASN A 178 10.36 -5.99 -6.04
C ASN A 178 9.15 -6.92 -6.02
N PRO A 179 9.02 -7.84 -5.02
CA PRO A 179 7.95 -8.84 -5.01
C PRO A 179 6.55 -8.23 -4.91
N ALA A 180 6.37 -7.12 -4.17
CA ALA A 180 5.08 -6.47 -4.02
C ALA A 180 4.60 -5.87 -5.36
N CYS A 181 5.47 -5.11 -6.05
CA CYS A 181 5.14 -4.54 -7.36
C CYS A 181 4.89 -5.63 -8.43
N ILE A 182 5.64 -6.74 -8.36
CA ILE A 182 5.43 -7.90 -9.24
C ILE A 182 4.05 -8.51 -9.00
N ARG A 183 3.65 -8.73 -7.74
CA ARG A 183 2.32 -9.24 -7.41
C ARG A 183 1.21 -8.29 -7.87
N TYR A 184 1.33 -6.99 -7.64
CA TYR A 184 0.39 -6.00 -8.19
C TYR A 184 0.24 -6.13 -9.70
N GLY A 185 1.37 -6.12 -10.45
CA GLY A 185 1.35 -6.16 -11.90
C GLY A 185 0.83 -7.47 -12.47
N TYR A 186 1.18 -8.61 -11.85
CA TYR A 186 0.67 -9.92 -12.26
C TYR A 186 -0.82 -10.07 -11.93
N GLY A 187 -1.25 -9.65 -10.74
CA GLY A 187 -2.66 -9.58 -10.38
C GLY A 187 -3.47 -8.73 -11.37
N PHE A 188 -2.96 -7.55 -11.72
CA PHE A 188 -3.60 -6.65 -12.69
C PHE A 188 -3.79 -7.32 -14.06
N ALA A 189 -2.78 -8.03 -14.56
CA ALA A 189 -2.89 -8.78 -15.80
C ALA A 189 -3.93 -9.91 -15.71
N GLN A 190 -3.97 -10.65 -14.59
CA GLN A 190 -4.94 -11.71 -14.36
C GLN A 190 -6.38 -11.17 -14.32
N GLY A 191 -6.62 -10.07 -13.59
CA GLY A 191 -7.92 -9.43 -13.49
C GLY A 191 -8.41 -8.88 -14.82
N ALA A 192 -7.52 -8.20 -15.56
CA ALA A 192 -7.82 -7.70 -16.90
C ALA A 192 -8.20 -8.84 -17.87
N ASN A 193 -7.44 -9.95 -17.85
CA ASN A 193 -7.76 -11.14 -18.66
C ASN A 193 -9.10 -11.77 -18.27
N ALA A 194 -9.42 -11.85 -16.97
CA ALA A 194 -10.66 -12.43 -16.48
C ALA A 194 -11.88 -11.62 -16.95
N ALA A 195 -11.86 -10.30 -16.79
CA ALA A 195 -12.91 -9.41 -17.25
C ALA A 195 -13.02 -9.43 -18.79
N ALA A 196 -11.90 -9.40 -19.52
CA ALA A 196 -11.87 -9.48 -20.97
C ALA A 196 -12.50 -10.77 -21.50
N LYS A 197 -12.21 -11.90 -20.85
CA LYS A 197 -12.83 -13.20 -21.19
C LYS A 197 -14.34 -13.19 -20.95
N GLU A 198 -14.79 -12.66 -19.82
CA GLU A 198 -16.21 -12.54 -19.47
C GLU A 198 -16.96 -11.67 -20.48
N MET A 199 -16.36 -10.53 -20.86
CA MET A 199 -16.97 -9.59 -21.81
C MET A 199 -16.83 -10.03 -23.29
N GLY A 200 -15.99 -11.04 -23.58
CA GLY A 200 -15.72 -11.48 -24.96
C GLY A 200 -14.91 -10.47 -25.77
N VAL A 201 -14.07 -9.66 -25.13
CA VAL A 201 -13.20 -8.67 -25.76
C VAL A 201 -11.73 -9.08 -25.69
N ASN A 202 -10.88 -8.45 -26.49
CA ASN A 202 -9.42 -8.61 -26.40
C ASN A 202 -8.82 -7.32 -25.82
N VAL A 203 -7.84 -7.48 -24.93
CA VAL A 203 -7.15 -6.39 -24.25
C VAL A 203 -5.65 -6.45 -24.55
N GLU A 204 -5.04 -5.29 -24.72
CA GLU A 204 -3.58 -5.15 -24.79
C GLU A 204 -3.07 -4.46 -23.52
N LEU A 205 -1.97 -4.96 -22.96
CA LEU A 205 -1.29 -4.41 -21.79
C LEU A 205 0.18 -4.14 -22.11
N LYS A 206 0.58 -2.88 -22.22
CA LYS A 206 1.99 -2.50 -22.18
C LYS A 206 2.49 -2.67 -20.74
N TYR A 207 3.65 -3.29 -20.58
CA TYR A 207 4.18 -3.66 -19.27
C TYR A 207 5.67 -3.31 -19.17
N SER A 208 6.05 -2.44 -18.23
CA SER A 208 7.42 -1.96 -18.13
C SER A 208 7.87 -1.74 -16.69
N TRP A 209 9.16 -1.96 -16.46
CA TRP A 209 9.88 -1.60 -15.25
C TRP A 209 10.86 -0.43 -15.49
N GLN A 210 10.92 0.08 -16.73
CA GLN A 210 11.86 1.14 -17.10
C GLN A 210 11.56 2.40 -16.28
N TYR A 211 12.64 3.05 -15.85
CA TYR A 211 12.63 4.28 -15.05
C TYR A 211 11.93 4.18 -13.69
N GLY A 212 11.53 2.95 -13.25
CA GLY A 212 10.87 2.72 -11.99
C GLY A 212 11.78 2.23 -10.84
N ALA A 213 13.06 1.96 -11.11
CA ALA A 213 13.94 1.28 -10.16
C ALA A 213 14.06 1.98 -8.79
N SER A 214 14.05 3.31 -8.77
CA SER A 214 14.15 4.14 -7.55
C SER A 214 12.82 4.58 -6.96
N PHE A 215 11.68 4.18 -7.54
CA PHE A 215 10.33 4.63 -7.15
C PHE A 215 10.13 6.16 -7.24
N SER A 216 11.01 6.85 -7.93
CA SER A 216 11.03 8.31 -8.02
C SER A 216 10.47 8.81 -9.35
N ALA A 217 9.92 10.03 -9.32
CA ALA A 217 9.50 10.70 -10.54
C ALA A 217 10.72 11.07 -11.41
N SER A 218 10.55 10.99 -12.73
CA SER A 218 11.57 11.41 -13.69
C SER A 218 10.95 11.90 -15.01
N ALA A 219 11.69 12.73 -15.72
CA ALA A 219 11.29 13.23 -17.05
C ALA A 219 11.27 12.09 -18.09
N GLU A 220 12.17 11.12 -17.94
CA GLU A 220 12.26 9.95 -18.80
C GLU A 220 11.02 9.07 -18.67
N LEU A 221 10.58 8.81 -17.42
CA LEU A 221 9.33 8.08 -17.15
C LEU A 221 8.13 8.82 -17.75
N GLN A 222 8.01 10.13 -17.49
CA GLN A 222 6.92 10.93 -18.05
C GLN A 222 6.90 10.87 -19.58
N THR A 223 8.07 10.95 -20.23
CA THR A 223 8.19 10.90 -21.69
C THR A 223 7.77 9.53 -22.24
N MET A 224 8.21 8.44 -21.61
CA MET A 224 7.81 7.09 -22.00
C MET A 224 6.29 6.91 -21.92
N ILE A 225 5.68 7.31 -20.81
CA ILE A 225 4.23 7.18 -20.59
C ILE A 225 3.44 8.08 -21.55
N SER A 226 3.91 9.32 -21.83
CA SER A 226 3.29 10.17 -22.86
C SER A 226 3.27 9.47 -24.22
N GLY A 227 4.39 8.84 -24.62
CA GLY A 227 4.45 8.07 -25.86
C GLY A 227 3.49 6.87 -25.89
N TRP A 228 3.20 6.27 -24.73
CA TRP A 228 2.18 5.24 -24.63
C TRP A 228 0.79 5.78 -24.91
N TYR A 229 0.41 6.90 -24.26
CA TYR A 229 -0.89 7.54 -24.48
C TYR A 229 -1.03 8.03 -25.92
N GLU A 230 -0.03 8.67 -26.50
CA GLU A 230 -0.02 9.11 -27.90
C GLU A 230 -0.23 7.95 -28.89
N THR A 231 0.21 6.74 -28.53
CA THR A 231 0.05 5.52 -29.34
C THR A 231 -1.22 4.72 -28.99
N GLY A 232 -2.09 5.28 -28.15
CA GLY A 232 -3.44 4.82 -27.90
C GLY A 232 -3.63 3.99 -26.64
N THR A 233 -2.66 3.93 -25.70
CA THR A 233 -2.90 3.47 -24.34
C THR A 233 -3.94 4.41 -23.69
N GLU A 234 -4.94 3.86 -23.01
CA GLU A 234 -6.08 4.61 -22.46
C GLU A 234 -5.90 4.90 -20.96
N ILE A 235 -5.30 3.95 -20.25
CA ILE A 235 -5.10 4.01 -18.79
C ILE A 235 -3.81 3.28 -18.39
N VAL A 236 -3.05 3.85 -17.44
CA VAL A 236 -1.81 3.27 -16.93
C VAL A 236 -1.91 3.04 -15.42
N PHE A 237 -1.59 1.84 -14.97
CA PHE A 237 -1.41 1.54 -13.56
C PHE A 237 -0.02 2.05 -13.10
N ALA A 238 -0.02 3.05 -12.23
CA ALA A 238 1.15 3.70 -11.67
C ALA A 238 1.56 2.97 -10.37
N CYS A 239 2.33 1.89 -10.49
CA CYS A 239 2.65 1.01 -9.36
C CYS A 239 4.01 1.35 -8.74
N GLY A 240 4.08 2.43 -7.93
CA GLY A 240 5.30 2.69 -7.16
C GLY A 240 5.54 4.12 -6.72
N GLY A 241 5.20 4.46 -5.49
CA GLY A 241 5.62 5.68 -4.79
C GLY A 241 5.53 6.97 -5.60
N SER A 242 6.57 7.80 -5.54
CA SER A 242 6.59 9.11 -6.19
C SER A 242 6.62 9.09 -7.73
N MET A 243 6.89 7.94 -8.37
CA MET A 243 6.78 7.81 -9.83
C MET A 243 5.36 8.08 -10.35
N PHE A 244 4.35 7.97 -9.48
CA PHE A 244 2.97 8.35 -9.75
C PHE A 244 2.85 9.75 -10.38
N SER A 245 3.58 10.74 -9.87
CA SER A 245 3.50 12.14 -10.37
C SER A 245 3.94 12.29 -11.83
N SER A 246 4.92 11.51 -12.29
CA SER A 246 5.32 11.48 -13.70
C SER A 246 4.23 10.90 -14.60
N ILE A 247 3.56 9.85 -14.13
CA ILE A 247 2.49 9.16 -14.87
C ILE A 247 1.24 10.04 -14.93
N VAL A 248 0.85 10.67 -13.82
CA VAL A 248 -0.25 11.65 -13.77
C VAL A 248 0.01 12.84 -14.69
N SER A 249 1.25 13.37 -14.68
CA SER A 249 1.62 14.49 -15.58
C SER A 249 1.47 14.09 -17.05
N ALA A 250 1.88 12.87 -17.42
CA ALA A 250 1.69 12.35 -18.77
C ALA A 250 0.21 12.15 -19.10
N ALA A 251 -0.59 11.58 -18.18
CA ALA A 251 -2.01 11.36 -18.38
C ALA A 251 -2.77 12.68 -18.58
N SER A 252 -2.52 13.68 -17.72
CA SER A 252 -3.14 15.00 -17.81
C SER A 252 -2.83 15.72 -19.13
N ALA A 253 -1.61 15.53 -19.66
CA ALA A 253 -1.22 16.12 -20.94
C ALA A 253 -1.86 15.44 -22.17
N ASN A 254 -2.43 14.24 -22.00
CA ASN A 254 -2.99 13.42 -23.07
C ASN A 254 -4.48 13.10 -22.87
N ASP A 255 -5.19 13.77 -21.96
CA ASP A 255 -6.59 13.49 -21.59
C ASP A 255 -6.82 12.00 -21.30
N ALA A 256 -5.88 11.35 -20.62
CA ALA A 256 -5.88 9.91 -20.35
C ALA A 256 -6.02 9.61 -18.84
N CYS A 257 -6.11 8.34 -18.49
CA CYS A 257 -6.46 7.88 -17.15
C CYS A 257 -5.30 7.17 -16.43
N VAL A 258 -5.40 7.09 -15.10
CA VAL A 258 -4.44 6.43 -14.21
C VAL A 258 -5.15 5.52 -13.22
N VAL A 259 -4.56 4.36 -12.94
CA VAL A 259 -4.85 3.57 -11.74
C VAL A 259 -3.79 3.89 -10.70
N GLY A 260 -4.19 4.31 -9.51
CA GLY A 260 -3.30 4.56 -8.38
C GLY A 260 -2.91 3.29 -7.61
N VAL A 261 -2.05 3.45 -6.60
CA VAL A 261 -1.53 2.34 -5.78
C VAL A 261 -1.44 2.70 -4.29
N ASP A 262 -1.50 1.69 -3.44
CA ASP A 262 -1.34 1.70 -1.98
C ASP A 262 -2.45 2.44 -1.22
N VAL A 263 -2.67 3.72 -1.53
CA VAL A 263 -3.69 4.57 -0.93
C VAL A 263 -4.67 5.05 -2.00
N ASP A 264 -5.80 5.61 -1.59
CA ASP A 264 -6.68 6.28 -2.54
C ASP A 264 -6.03 7.57 -3.05
N GLN A 265 -5.58 7.53 -4.30
CA GLN A 265 -4.91 8.64 -4.98
C GLN A 265 -5.86 9.50 -5.84
N SER A 266 -7.18 9.28 -5.77
CA SER A 266 -8.18 10.08 -6.49
C SER A 266 -8.18 11.56 -6.07
N PHE A 267 -7.76 11.85 -4.83
CA PHE A 267 -7.62 13.21 -4.32
C PHE A 267 -6.42 13.96 -4.90
N GLU A 268 -5.48 13.25 -5.53
CA GLU A 268 -4.26 13.85 -6.08
C GLU A 268 -4.42 14.33 -7.52
N SER A 269 -5.32 13.71 -8.27
CA SER A 269 -5.59 14.09 -9.66
C SER A 269 -6.92 13.53 -10.14
N GLU A 270 -7.62 14.33 -10.96
CA GLU A 270 -8.85 13.93 -11.66
C GLU A 270 -8.61 12.82 -12.71
N THR A 271 -7.35 12.57 -13.10
CA THR A 271 -7.01 11.47 -14.02
C THR A 271 -7.09 10.10 -13.35
N VAL A 272 -7.12 10.04 -12.01
CA VAL A 272 -7.17 8.79 -11.25
C VAL A 272 -8.58 8.24 -11.23
N VAL A 273 -8.77 7.09 -11.86
CA VAL A 273 -10.09 6.41 -11.97
C VAL A 273 -10.36 5.53 -10.75
N THR A 274 -9.35 4.86 -10.24
CA THR A 274 -9.39 4.03 -9.03
C THR A 274 -7.96 3.81 -8.51
N SER A 275 -7.82 3.18 -7.35
CA SER A 275 -6.50 2.83 -6.78
C SER A 275 -6.50 1.40 -6.25
N ALA A 276 -5.44 0.65 -6.53
CA ALA A 276 -5.22 -0.67 -5.94
C ALA A 276 -4.72 -0.50 -4.50
N LEU A 277 -5.63 -0.62 -3.53
CA LEU A 277 -5.37 -0.31 -2.13
C LEU A 277 -4.52 -1.37 -1.42
N LYS A 278 -3.73 -0.89 -0.46
CA LYS A 278 -2.92 -1.66 0.48
C LYS A 278 -3.08 -1.06 1.87
N GLY A 279 -3.52 -1.84 2.82
CA GLY A 279 -3.92 -1.40 4.16
C GLY A 279 -2.76 -1.00 5.08
N LEU A 280 -1.81 -0.22 4.58
CA LEU A 280 -0.58 0.19 5.25
C LEU A 280 -0.83 0.86 6.61
N THR A 281 -1.73 1.83 6.65
CA THR A 281 -2.07 2.59 7.86
C THR A 281 -2.61 1.67 8.96
N ASN A 282 -3.58 0.81 8.62
CA ASN A 282 -4.22 -0.08 9.58
C ASN A 282 -3.29 -1.20 10.03
N ALA A 283 -2.53 -1.81 9.10
CA ALA A 283 -1.56 -2.86 9.42
C ALA A 283 -0.45 -2.35 10.35
N THR A 284 0.06 -1.15 10.08
CA THR A 284 1.08 -0.50 10.92
C THR A 284 0.53 -0.20 12.32
N ALA A 285 -0.64 0.43 12.43
CA ALA A 285 -1.26 0.74 13.71
C ALA A 285 -1.57 -0.55 14.50
N TRP A 286 -2.06 -1.60 13.83
CA TRP A 286 -2.31 -2.90 14.43
C TRP A 286 -1.03 -3.55 14.99
N ALA A 287 0.07 -3.53 14.23
CA ALA A 287 1.33 -4.11 14.66
C ALA A 287 1.94 -3.37 15.86
N ILE A 288 1.89 -2.03 15.85
CA ILE A 288 2.28 -1.22 17.02
C ILE A 288 1.41 -1.58 18.23
N GLY A 289 0.10 -1.74 18.02
CA GLY A 289 -0.85 -2.17 19.05
C GLY A 289 -0.46 -3.49 19.72
N LYS A 290 0.08 -4.45 18.98
CA LYS A 290 0.57 -5.72 19.53
C LYS A 290 1.67 -5.53 20.58
N HIS A 291 2.56 -4.54 20.38
CA HIS A 291 3.56 -4.21 21.39
C HIS A 291 2.92 -3.66 22.67
N TYR A 292 2.07 -2.64 22.54
CA TYR A 292 1.51 -1.95 23.70
C TYR A 292 0.46 -2.77 24.48
N ASN A 293 -0.18 -3.73 23.81
CA ASN A 293 -1.11 -4.67 24.43
C ASN A 293 -0.40 -5.87 25.09
N GLY A 294 0.94 -5.98 24.99
CA GLY A 294 1.69 -7.13 25.51
C GLY A 294 1.49 -8.42 24.69
N GLU A 295 1.10 -8.27 23.42
CA GLU A 295 0.82 -9.38 22.49
C GLU A 295 1.92 -9.56 21.42
N TRP A 296 3.09 -8.94 21.58
CA TRP A 296 4.17 -8.99 20.60
C TRP A 296 4.61 -10.41 20.25
N ASP A 297 4.63 -11.32 21.21
CA ASP A 297 5.00 -12.73 20.99
C ASP A 297 4.10 -13.43 19.95
N THR A 298 2.94 -12.87 19.61
CA THR A 298 2.04 -13.43 18.58
C THR A 298 2.46 -13.07 17.17
N ILE A 299 3.32 -12.06 17.01
CA ILE A 299 3.79 -11.56 15.70
C ILE A 299 5.31 -11.53 15.57
N GLY A 300 6.06 -11.54 16.65
CA GLY A 300 7.53 -11.54 16.65
C GLY A 300 8.08 -12.82 16.02
N ASP A 301 8.98 -12.67 15.05
CA ASP A 301 9.53 -13.75 14.20
C ASP A 301 8.45 -14.50 13.39
N VAL A 302 7.37 -13.83 13.04
CA VAL A 302 6.29 -14.38 12.21
C VAL A 302 6.23 -13.60 10.89
N ALA A 303 6.13 -14.32 9.76
CA ALA A 303 5.77 -13.75 8.47
C ALA A 303 4.25 -13.66 8.37
N ILE A 304 3.72 -12.45 8.28
CA ILE A 304 2.29 -12.17 8.21
C ILE A 304 1.99 -11.69 6.79
N SER A 305 1.02 -12.32 6.13
CA SER A 305 0.53 -11.85 4.84
C SER A 305 -0.94 -11.44 5.00
N LEU A 306 -1.24 -10.16 4.75
CA LEU A 306 -2.56 -9.58 4.91
C LEU A 306 -3.23 -9.44 3.54
N GLY A 307 -4.44 -9.95 3.41
CA GLY A 307 -5.19 -9.96 2.16
C GLY A 307 -6.61 -9.43 2.29
N ALA A 308 -7.46 -9.84 1.35
CA ALA A 308 -8.88 -9.46 1.35
C ALA A 308 -9.61 -9.89 2.62
N ASN A 309 -9.26 -11.05 3.19
CA ASN A 309 -9.85 -11.53 4.44
C ASN A 309 -9.53 -10.66 5.67
N ASP A 310 -8.47 -9.87 5.58
CA ASP A 310 -8.02 -8.95 6.62
C ASP A 310 -8.44 -7.50 6.33
N ASP A 311 -9.25 -7.29 5.29
CA ASP A 311 -9.61 -5.97 4.74
C ASP A 311 -8.38 -5.10 4.40
N ALA A 312 -7.28 -5.77 4.04
CA ALA A 312 -5.98 -5.13 3.80
C ALA A 312 -5.70 -4.83 2.32
N VAL A 313 -6.56 -5.27 1.41
CA VAL A 313 -6.46 -5.03 -0.03
C VAL A 313 -7.85 -4.82 -0.62
N GLY A 314 -7.95 -4.03 -1.70
CA GLY A 314 -9.22 -3.72 -2.34
C GLY A 314 -9.15 -2.51 -3.25
N LEU A 315 -10.33 -1.91 -3.54
CA LEU A 315 -10.48 -0.64 -4.24
C LEU A 315 -11.23 0.36 -3.35
N PRO A 316 -11.02 1.70 -3.53
CA PRO A 316 -11.74 2.71 -2.76
C PRO A 316 -13.21 2.74 -3.19
N THR A 317 -14.13 2.55 -2.25
CA THR A 317 -15.57 2.57 -2.52
C THR A 317 -16.21 3.93 -2.21
N GLU A 318 -15.60 4.75 -1.37
CA GLU A 318 -16.11 6.08 -1.01
C GLU A 318 -15.89 7.11 -2.13
N THR A 319 -14.86 6.92 -2.94
CA THR A 319 -14.49 7.76 -4.09
C THR A 319 -14.75 7.06 -5.42
N TRP A 320 -15.69 6.12 -5.44
CA TRP A 320 -16.00 5.31 -6.62
C TRP A 320 -16.41 6.16 -7.82
N SER A 321 -15.64 6.10 -8.90
CA SER A 321 -15.87 6.88 -10.13
C SER A 321 -16.28 6.04 -11.34
N LEU A 322 -16.25 4.70 -11.22
CA LEU A 322 -16.64 3.80 -12.32
C LEU A 322 -18.15 3.85 -12.55
N THR A 323 -18.54 3.82 -13.79
CA THR A 323 -19.94 3.98 -14.23
C THR A 323 -20.55 2.71 -14.83
N ALA A 324 -19.73 1.90 -15.49
CA ALA A 324 -20.17 0.65 -16.11
C ALA A 324 -20.06 -0.56 -15.17
N TRP A 325 -19.31 -0.46 -14.11
CA TRP A 325 -19.18 -1.48 -13.06
C TRP A 325 -19.48 -0.89 -11.69
N THR A 326 -20.37 -1.54 -10.93
CA THR A 326 -20.93 -0.99 -9.69
C THR A 326 -20.18 -1.46 -8.45
N VAL A 327 -20.36 -0.73 -7.34
CA VAL A 327 -19.81 -1.14 -6.01
C VAL A 327 -20.38 -2.50 -5.57
N GLU A 328 -21.63 -2.82 -5.91
CA GLU A 328 -22.25 -4.10 -5.60
C GLU A 328 -21.57 -5.25 -6.35
N GLU A 329 -21.24 -5.06 -7.62
CA GLU A 329 -20.50 -6.05 -8.42
C GLU A 329 -19.06 -6.20 -7.93
N TYR A 330 -18.39 -5.10 -7.55
CA TYR A 330 -17.10 -5.12 -6.88
C TYR A 330 -17.16 -5.92 -5.58
N ASN A 331 -18.13 -5.65 -4.71
CA ASN A 331 -18.27 -6.37 -3.45
C ASN A 331 -18.52 -7.87 -3.66
N ALA A 332 -19.25 -8.25 -4.70
CA ALA A 332 -19.45 -9.67 -5.05
C ALA A 332 -18.13 -10.34 -5.48
N LEU A 333 -17.31 -9.66 -6.29
CA LEU A 333 -16.00 -10.16 -6.70
C LEU A 333 -15.03 -10.24 -5.50
N LEU A 334 -15.01 -9.22 -4.65
CA LEU A 334 -14.20 -9.23 -3.42
C LEU A 334 -14.60 -10.38 -2.49
N ALA A 335 -15.89 -10.64 -2.34
CA ALA A 335 -16.40 -11.77 -1.57
C ALA A 335 -15.96 -13.12 -2.17
N ALA A 336 -15.95 -13.25 -3.50
CA ALA A 336 -15.46 -14.46 -4.18
C ALA A 336 -13.95 -14.68 -4.02
N ILE A 337 -13.16 -13.61 -3.87
CA ILE A 337 -11.75 -13.71 -3.50
C ILE A 337 -11.62 -14.15 -2.03
N LYS A 338 -12.41 -13.57 -1.14
CA LYS A 338 -12.41 -13.89 0.30
C LYS A 338 -12.80 -15.35 0.58
N ASP A 339 -13.77 -15.89 -0.12
CA ASP A 339 -14.22 -17.29 0.07
C ASP A 339 -13.42 -18.31 -0.76
N GLY A 340 -12.47 -17.86 -1.60
CA GLY A 340 -11.61 -18.70 -2.41
C GLY A 340 -12.26 -19.22 -3.71
N SER A 341 -13.45 -18.76 -4.09
CA SER A 341 -14.09 -19.09 -5.39
C SER A 341 -13.33 -18.47 -6.55
N VAL A 342 -12.70 -17.32 -6.32
CA VAL A 342 -11.73 -16.70 -7.20
C VAL A 342 -10.35 -16.76 -6.54
N VAL A 343 -9.45 -17.51 -7.14
CA VAL A 343 -8.06 -17.63 -6.70
C VAL A 343 -7.17 -16.81 -7.62
N VAL A 344 -6.44 -15.87 -7.05
CA VAL A 344 -5.46 -15.06 -7.77
C VAL A 344 -4.07 -15.67 -7.55
N ASP A 345 -3.34 -15.96 -8.62
CA ASP A 345 -2.00 -16.50 -8.54
C ASP A 345 -1.04 -15.42 -8.03
N ASN A 346 -0.33 -15.72 -6.95
CA ASN A 346 0.61 -14.82 -6.27
C ASN A 346 2.08 -15.10 -6.62
N THR A 347 2.34 -15.87 -7.67
CA THR A 347 3.70 -16.16 -8.11
C THR A 347 4.48 -14.90 -8.43
N VAL A 348 5.69 -14.79 -7.92
CA VAL A 348 6.60 -13.68 -8.21
C VAL A 348 7.29 -13.94 -9.55
N LEU A 349 6.81 -13.26 -10.59
CA LEU A 349 7.31 -13.38 -11.98
C LEU A 349 8.22 -12.20 -12.30
N GLU A 350 9.49 -12.31 -11.96
CA GLU A 350 10.49 -11.24 -12.14
C GLU A 350 10.64 -10.78 -13.59
N ASN A 351 11.00 -9.52 -13.76
CA ASN A 351 11.33 -8.88 -15.04
C ASN A 351 10.21 -9.03 -16.09
N ASP A 352 10.49 -9.74 -17.18
CA ASP A 352 9.55 -10.00 -18.29
C ASP A 352 8.64 -11.21 -18.04
N GLY A 353 8.64 -11.75 -16.82
CA GLY A 353 7.93 -13.02 -16.49
C GLY A 353 6.43 -12.96 -16.80
N VAL A 354 5.76 -11.84 -16.53
CA VAL A 354 4.32 -11.68 -16.82
C VAL A 354 4.04 -11.73 -18.33
N ALA A 355 4.95 -11.25 -19.17
CA ALA A 355 4.80 -11.31 -20.63
C ALA A 355 4.94 -12.73 -21.20
N LYS A 356 5.45 -13.68 -20.42
CA LYS A 356 5.59 -15.09 -20.78
C LYS A 356 4.38 -15.94 -20.40
N VAL A 357 3.43 -15.36 -19.66
CA VAL A 357 2.17 -16.04 -19.30
C VAL A 357 1.23 -16.03 -20.49
N GLU A 358 0.67 -17.20 -20.81
CA GLU A 358 -0.36 -17.33 -21.84
C GLU A 358 -1.74 -16.95 -21.29
N PHE A 359 -2.22 -15.76 -21.62
CA PHE A 359 -3.56 -15.29 -21.33
C PHE A 359 -4.50 -15.54 -22.50
N SER A 360 -5.77 -15.84 -22.22
CA SER A 360 -6.75 -16.15 -23.28
C SER A 360 -7.23 -14.91 -24.04
N ASN A 361 -7.38 -13.78 -23.36
CA ASN A 361 -7.97 -12.55 -23.87
C ASN A 361 -7.14 -11.30 -23.61
N LEU A 362 -5.93 -11.47 -23.07
CA LEU A 362 -4.98 -10.41 -22.81
C LEU A 362 -3.67 -10.67 -23.55
N LYS A 363 -3.15 -9.66 -24.25
CA LYS A 363 -1.81 -9.66 -24.82
C LYS A 363 -0.93 -8.73 -24.04
N VAL A 364 0.08 -9.25 -23.36
CA VAL A 364 1.10 -8.46 -22.67
C VAL A 364 2.21 -8.10 -23.66
N ILE A 365 2.57 -6.81 -23.69
CA ILE A 365 3.65 -6.24 -24.51
C ILE A 365 4.68 -5.69 -23.52
N TYR A 366 5.80 -6.39 -23.39
CA TYR A 366 6.89 -5.94 -22.51
C TYR A 366 7.77 -4.91 -23.23
N GLU A 367 8.01 -3.78 -22.54
CA GLU A 367 8.81 -2.65 -23.08
C GLU A 367 9.98 -2.27 -22.15
#